data_32c0aebe79a5fca9fc8f05f27bc23833
#
_entry.id   32c0aebe79a5fca9fc8f05f27bc23833
#
_cell.length_a   1.000
_cell.length_b   1.000
_cell.length_c   1.000
_cell.angle_alpha   90.00
_cell.angle_beta   90.00
_cell.angle_gamma   90.00
#
_symmetry.space_group_name_H-M   'P 1'
#
loop_
_entity.id
_entity.type
_entity.pdbx_description
1 polymer ?
#
loop_
_entity_poly.entity_id
_entity_poly.type
_entity_poly.pdbx_seq_one_letter_code
_entity_poly.pdbx_strand_id
1 'polypeptide(L)'
;MRILVINHRDIRNPRAGGLEEVVHQTAKYWVGWGHPVDLLCAGYDGGARAETIDGIRVLRGPNEYIFNWWAPFKTRSLGPDHYDVILEYISKVPCFIPAFVKRPPTAVMIPHLFGKTAFAELPWLMAAYAYGLERPIPSVYAKCLFWALSKTTAEDIMSRGIPQERVEIIYPGFNEDLLKPDPLVTKTPYPSLIYIGRLKRYKRVDLIISATEALRAQFPDIHCFIAGTGDHEKELRDQVASLGLEKVVEFCGFVSEARKKELLRMSWVGAQTSTIEGWGLGVIEAGACGTPTVASDSPGLRESVRDGQTGILVPHGDVEALAKAISRLLADTGFRGKMGTNAREWATRFSWEEMAHRSLQFLERAAGKSK
;
A
#
# COMPACT_ATOMS: atom_id res chain seq x y z
N MET A 1 -18.45 -3.42 19.00
CA MET A 1 -19.22 -3.62 17.73
C MET A 1 -18.82 -4.92 17.09
N ARG A 2 -19.75 -5.59 16.40
CA ARG A 2 -19.43 -6.71 15.50
C ARG A 2 -19.31 -6.18 14.07
N ILE A 3 -18.16 -6.39 13.45
CA ILE A 3 -17.78 -5.78 12.19
C ILE A 3 -17.67 -6.85 11.11
N LEU A 4 -18.33 -6.65 9.96
CA LEU A 4 -18.10 -7.45 8.76
C LEU A 4 -17.18 -6.67 7.82
N VAL A 5 -16.01 -7.20 7.56
CA VAL A 5 -15.06 -6.65 6.59
C VAL A 5 -15.17 -7.43 5.28
N ILE A 6 -15.21 -6.73 4.16
CA ILE A 6 -15.24 -7.33 2.82
C ILE A 6 -14.03 -6.82 2.05
N ASN A 7 -13.12 -7.72 1.69
CA ASN A 7 -11.94 -7.42 0.87
C ASN A 7 -11.69 -8.56 -0.12
N HIS A 8 -11.03 -8.28 -1.24
CA HIS A 8 -10.76 -9.30 -2.24
C HIS A 8 -9.83 -10.41 -1.75
N ARG A 9 -8.90 -10.11 -0.84
CA ARG A 9 -7.91 -11.08 -0.34
C ARG A 9 -7.74 -10.95 1.16
N ASP A 10 -7.30 -12.01 1.79
CA ASP A 10 -6.78 -12.01 3.15
C ASP A 10 -5.24 -12.05 3.16
N ILE A 11 -4.65 -11.94 4.34
CA ILE A 11 -3.19 -11.86 4.52
C ILE A 11 -2.45 -13.15 4.13
N ARG A 12 -3.11 -14.31 4.13
CA ARG A 12 -2.52 -15.60 3.73
C ARG A 12 -2.60 -15.87 2.23
N ASN A 13 -3.30 -15.02 1.48
CA ASN A 13 -3.35 -15.16 0.03
C ASN A 13 -1.93 -14.99 -0.56
N PRO A 14 -1.45 -15.90 -1.43
CA PRO A 14 -0.11 -15.79 -2.04
C PRO A 14 0.13 -14.49 -2.83
N ARG A 15 -0.94 -13.77 -3.18
CA ARG A 15 -0.89 -12.46 -3.87
C ARG A 15 -1.19 -11.30 -2.92
N ALA A 16 -1.16 -11.53 -1.60
CA ALA A 16 -1.34 -10.46 -0.62
C ALA A 16 -0.25 -9.38 -0.77
N GLY A 17 -0.57 -8.17 -0.37
CA GLY A 17 0.32 -7.01 -0.44
C GLY A 17 0.00 -6.01 0.66
N GLY A 18 0.45 -4.77 0.50
CA GLY A 18 0.29 -3.75 1.54
C GLY A 18 -1.16 -3.46 1.95
N LEU A 19 -2.14 -3.63 1.05
CA LEU A 19 -3.54 -3.43 1.42
C LEU A 19 -4.05 -4.55 2.33
N GLU A 20 -3.70 -5.79 2.03
CA GLU A 20 -4.05 -6.94 2.87
C GLU A 20 -3.42 -6.82 4.26
N GLU A 21 -2.22 -6.25 4.36
CA GLU A 21 -1.58 -5.89 5.63
C GLU A 21 -2.40 -4.83 6.38
N VAL A 22 -2.82 -3.76 5.70
CA VAL A 22 -3.72 -2.73 6.25
C VAL A 22 -4.99 -3.34 6.82
N VAL A 23 -5.68 -4.19 6.05
CA VAL A 23 -6.90 -4.87 6.48
C VAL A 23 -6.65 -5.72 7.71
N HIS A 24 -5.59 -6.53 7.67
CA HIS A 24 -5.29 -7.49 8.72
C HIS A 24 -4.89 -6.80 10.03
N GLN A 25 -3.93 -5.86 9.98
CA GLN A 25 -3.46 -5.16 11.17
C GLN A 25 -4.57 -4.35 11.82
N THR A 26 -5.36 -3.64 11.04
CA THR A 26 -6.49 -2.87 11.55
C THR A 26 -7.51 -3.77 12.25
N ALA A 27 -7.90 -4.89 11.62
CA ALA A 27 -8.85 -5.84 12.18
C ALA A 27 -8.31 -6.54 13.44
N LYS A 28 -7.01 -6.85 13.48
CA LYS A 28 -6.33 -7.44 14.65
C LYS A 28 -6.41 -6.54 15.88
N TYR A 29 -6.19 -5.23 15.73
CA TYR A 29 -6.37 -4.27 16.82
C TYR A 29 -7.82 -4.22 17.29
N TRP A 30 -8.80 -4.16 16.39
CA TRP A 30 -10.21 -4.16 16.77
C TRP A 30 -10.60 -5.42 17.55
N VAL A 31 -10.12 -6.60 17.11
CA VAL A 31 -10.32 -7.86 17.85
C VAL A 31 -9.69 -7.78 19.23
N GLY A 32 -8.47 -7.27 19.35
CA GLY A 32 -7.77 -7.06 20.62
C GLY A 32 -8.53 -6.13 21.59
N TRP A 33 -9.29 -5.18 21.07
CA TRP A 33 -10.14 -4.28 21.85
C TRP A 33 -11.56 -4.83 22.10
N GLY A 34 -11.81 -6.10 21.76
CA GLY A 34 -13.08 -6.78 22.05
C GLY A 34 -14.16 -6.56 20.99
N HIS A 35 -13.80 -6.17 19.76
CA HIS A 35 -14.72 -6.04 18.63
C HIS A 35 -14.60 -7.28 17.74
N PRO A 36 -15.58 -8.22 17.72
CA PRO A 36 -15.53 -9.37 16.82
C PRO A 36 -15.52 -8.93 15.36
N VAL A 37 -14.61 -9.50 14.57
CA VAL A 37 -14.43 -9.20 13.14
C VAL A 37 -14.56 -10.48 12.33
N ASP A 38 -15.44 -10.43 11.34
CA ASP A 38 -15.50 -11.41 10.26
C ASP A 38 -14.95 -10.78 8.97
N LEU A 39 -14.00 -11.45 8.32
CA LEU A 39 -13.45 -11.05 7.03
C LEU A 39 -13.98 -11.95 5.92
N LEU A 40 -14.78 -11.40 5.02
CA LEU A 40 -15.24 -12.07 3.81
C LEU A 40 -14.30 -11.74 2.65
N CYS A 41 -13.71 -12.77 2.03
CA CYS A 41 -12.74 -12.59 0.96
C CYS A 41 -12.85 -13.68 -0.12
N ALA A 42 -12.12 -13.51 -1.23
CA ALA A 42 -12.01 -14.52 -2.26
C ALA A 42 -11.14 -15.70 -1.80
N GLY A 43 -11.47 -16.89 -2.28
CA GLY A 43 -10.67 -18.08 -2.10
C GLY A 43 -9.46 -18.12 -3.03
N TYR A 44 -8.50 -18.95 -2.67
CA TYR A 44 -7.31 -19.29 -3.47
C TYR A 44 -6.97 -20.77 -3.31
N ASP A 45 -6.17 -21.31 -4.23
CA ASP A 45 -5.82 -22.71 -4.24
C ASP A 45 -5.04 -23.10 -2.97
N GLY A 46 -5.50 -24.14 -2.30
CA GLY A 46 -4.96 -24.60 -1.01
C GLY A 46 -5.45 -23.83 0.22
N GLY A 47 -6.23 -22.74 0.05
CA GLY A 47 -6.80 -21.99 1.17
C GLY A 47 -8.04 -22.66 1.77
N ALA A 48 -8.10 -22.76 3.11
CA ALA A 48 -9.28 -23.24 3.82
C ALA A 48 -10.48 -22.32 3.58
N ARG A 49 -11.70 -22.86 3.46
CA ARG A 49 -12.93 -22.06 3.27
C ARG A 49 -13.25 -21.16 4.45
N ALA A 50 -12.87 -21.59 5.64
CA ALA A 50 -13.01 -20.78 6.87
C ALA A 50 -11.86 -21.12 7.81
N GLU A 51 -11.30 -20.11 8.43
CA GLU A 51 -10.28 -20.25 9.49
C GLU A 51 -10.28 -19.00 10.37
N THR A 52 -9.58 -19.08 11.51
CA THR A 52 -9.35 -17.92 12.38
C THR A 52 -7.86 -17.54 12.29
N ILE A 53 -7.57 -16.29 11.97
CA ILE A 53 -6.21 -15.75 11.89
C ILE A 53 -6.14 -14.55 12.86
N ASP A 54 -5.29 -14.60 13.88
CA ASP A 54 -5.15 -13.55 14.90
C ASP A 54 -6.49 -13.08 15.50
N GLY A 55 -7.43 -14.03 15.72
CA GLY A 55 -8.76 -13.76 16.25
C GLY A 55 -9.78 -13.27 15.22
N ILE A 56 -9.39 -13.00 13.99
CA ILE A 56 -10.26 -12.60 12.88
C ILE A 56 -10.83 -13.88 12.26
N ARG A 57 -12.16 -14.00 12.16
CA ARG A 57 -12.79 -15.11 11.43
C ARG A 57 -12.79 -14.83 9.94
N VAL A 58 -11.94 -15.52 9.19
CA VAL A 58 -11.80 -15.38 7.74
C VAL A 58 -12.73 -16.37 7.05
N LEU A 59 -13.57 -15.87 6.15
CA LEU A 59 -14.53 -16.62 5.34
C LEU A 59 -14.19 -16.46 3.87
N ARG A 60 -13.69 -17.52 3.22
CA ARG A 60 -13.30 -17.49 1.82
C ARG A 60 -14.39 -18.02 0.92
N GLY A 61 -14.69 -17.22 -0.10
CA GLY A 61 -15.65 -17.53 -1.15
C GLY A 61 -15.01 -18.15 -2.39
N PRO A 62 -15.60 -17.92 -3.56
CA PRO A 62 -15.03 -18.31 -4.84
C PRO A 62 -13.75 -17.51 -5.15
N ASN A 63 -13.15 -17.78 -6.32
CA ASN A 63 -11.97 -17.04 -6.78
C ASN A 63 -12.25 -15.53 -6.96
N GLU A 64 -11.18 -14.76 -7.10
CA GLU A 64 -11.24 -13.29 -7.16
C GLU A 64 -11.99 -12.71 -8.37
N TYR A 65 -12.23 -13.49 -9.45
CA TYR A 65 -12.90 -13.01 -10.65
C TYR A 65 -14.42 -12.89 -10.49
N ILE A 66 -15.02 -13.74 -9.63
CA ILE A 66 -16.46 -13.74 -9.39
C ILE A 66 -16.83 -13.29 -7.97
N PHE A 67 -15.83 -13.01 -7.14
CA PHE A 67 -16.00 -12.64 -5.73
C PHE A 67 -16.92 -11.43 -5.56
N ASN A 68 -16.74 -10.37 -6.34
CA ASN A 68 -17.52 -9.14 -6.24
C ASN A 68 -19.01 -9.35 -6.54
N TRP A 69 -19.36 -10.35 -7.36
CA TRP A 69 -20.75 -10.72 -7.64
C TRP A 69 -21.33 -11.65 -6.57
N TRP A 70 -20.48 -12.48 -5.96
CA TRP A 70 -20.90 -13.43 -4.92
C TRP A 70 -21.00 -12.78 -3.53
N ALA A 71 -20.12 -11.84 -3.20
CA ALA A 71 -20.03 -11.23 -1.87
C ALA A 71 -21.35 -10.60 -1.37
N PRO A 72 -22.16 -9.88 -2.17
CA PRO A 72 -23.43 -9.32 -1.72
C PRO A 72 -24.44 -10.40 -1.27
N PHE A 73 -24.55 -11.50 -2.03
CA PHE A 73 -25.46 -12.60 -1.69
C PHE A 73 -24.98 -13.35 -0.45
N LYS A 74 -23.66 -13.56 -0.34
CA LYS A 74 -23.08 -14.18 0.85
C LYS A 74 -23.28 -13.29 2.08
N THR A 75 -23.04 -12.00 1.98
CA THR A 75 -23.30 -11.02 3.05
C THR A 75 -24.75 -11.13 3.53
N ARG A 76 -25.70 -11.17 2.60
CA ARG A 76 -27.12 -11.36 2.94
C ARG A 76 -27.38 -12.69 3.65
N SER A 77 -26.73 -13.78 3.24
CA SER A 77 -26.88 -15.12 3.84
C SER A 77 -26.24 -15.27 5.22
N LEU A 78 -25.29 -14.40 5.59
CA LEU A 78 -24.66 -14.38 6.91
C LEU A 78 -25.55 -13.78 8.01
N GLY A 79 -26.74 -13.30 7.66
CA GLY A 79 -27.61 -12.59 8.60
C GLY A 79 -27.04 -11.22 8.95
N PRO A 80 -27.15 -10.25 8.05
CA PRO A 80 -26.48 -8.95 8.22
C PRO A 80 -26.89 -8.23 9.52
N ASP A 81 -28.10 -8.49 10.05
CA ASP A 81 -28.58 -7.91 11.32
C ASP A 81 -27.71 -8.32 12.55
N HIS A 82 -26.85 -9.33 12.43
CA HIS A 82 -25.89 -9.71 13.48
C HIS A 82 -24.66 -8.80 13.53
N TYR A 83 -24.48 -7.93 12.53
CA TYR A 83 -23.36 -6.98 12.47
C TYR A 83 -23.86 -5.57 12.78
N ASP A 84 -23.00 -4.76 13.38
CA ASP A 84 -23.26 -3.35 13.63
C ASP A 84 -22.92 -2.47 12.42
N VAL A 85 -21.92 -2.90 11.65
CA VAL A 85 -21.43 -2.19 10.45
C VAL A 85 -20.76 -3.15 9.48
N ILE A 86 -20.85 -2.83 8.19
CA ILE A 86 -20.10 -3.48 7.13
C ILE A 86 -19.05 -2.49 6.65
N LEU A 87 -17.79 -2.93 6.53
CA LEU A 87 -16.72 -2.18 5.88
C LEU A 87 -16.33 -2.87 4.58
N GLU A 88 -16.64 -2.23 3.46
CA GLU A 88 -16.25 -2.71 2.14
C GLU A 88 -14.97 -2.02 1.67
N TYR A 89 -13.92 -2.81 1.42
CA TYR A 89 -12.69 -2.34 0.78
C TYR A 89 -12.85 -2.44 -0.74
N ILE A 90 -12.91 -1.30 -1.40
CA ILE A 90 -12.92 -1.24 -2.87
C ILE A 90 -11.47 -1.20 -3.35
N SER A 91 -10.85 -2.37 -3.44
CA SER A 91 -9.43 -2.52 -3.81
C SER A 91 -9.19 -2.82 -5.29
N LYS A 92 -10.23 -3.23 -6.02
CA LYS A 92 -10.21 -3.53 -7.46
C LYS A 92 -11.50 -3.08 -8.11
N VAL A 93 -12.57 -3.81 -7.85
CA VAL A 93 -13.92 -3.51 -8.31
C VAL A 93 -14.87 -3.57 -7.12
N PRO A 94 -15.90 -2.71 -7.07
CA PRO A 94 -16.86 -2.70 -5.97
C PRO A 94 -17.71 -3.98 -5.93
N CYS A 95 -18.09 -4.39 -4.73
CA CYS A 95 -19.09 -5.44 -4.52
C CYS A 95 -20.53 -4.89 -4.50
N PHE A 96 -20.69 -3.57 -4.47
CA PHE A 96 -22.00 -2.89 -4.43
C PHE A 96 -22.88 -3.32 -3.25
N ILE A 97 -22.30 -3.58 -2.09
CA ILE A 97 -23.03 -4.07 -0.91
C ILE A 97 -24.29 -3.25 -0.59
N PRO A 98 -24.28 -1.89 -0.61
CA PRO A 98 -25.47 -1.10 -0.27
C PRO A 98 -26.66 -1.27 -1.24
N ALA A 99 -26.43 -1.78 -2.45
CA ALA A 99 -27.50 -2.09 -3.38
C ALA A 99 -28.32 -3.32 -2.94
N PHE A 100 -27.67 -4.28 -2.27
CA PHE A 100 -28.26 -5.58 -1.91
C PHE A 100 -28.57 -5.71 -0.41
N VAL A 101 -27.80 -5.01 0.45
CA VAL A 101 -27.92 -5.07 1.91
C VAL A 101 -28.14 -3.65 2.43
N LYS A 102 -29.32 -3.40 3.01
CA LYS A 102 -29.72 -2.07 3.50
C LYS A 102 -29.36 -1.84 4.97
N ARG A 103 -29.24 -2.90 5.74
CA ARG A 103 -28.82 -2.89 7.15
C ARG A 103 -27.91 -4.09 7.41
N PRO A 104 -26.88 -3.95 8.25
CA PRO A 104 -26.41 -2.72 8.88
C PRO A 104 -25.85 -1.71 7.87
N PRO A 105 -25.52 -0.46 8.30
CA PRO A 105 -24.91 0.52 7.42
C PRO A 105 -23.58 0.04 6.87
N THR A 106 -23.29 0.44 5.64
CA THR A 106 -22.00 0.14 4.98
C THR A 106 -21.12 1.40 4.99
N ALA A 107 -19.88 1.24 5.44
CA ALA A 107 -18.79 2.17 5.23
C ALA A 107 -17.86 1.64 4.13
N VAL A 108 -17.14 2.51 3.48
CA VAL A 108 -16.29 2.17 2.33
C VAL A 108 -14.87 2.63 2.57
N MET A 109 -13.91 1.76 2.30
CA MET A 109 -12.51 2.13 2.24
C MET A 109 -11.98 2.02 0.81
N ILE A 110 -11.34 3.07 0.33
CA ILE A 110 -10.75 3.13 -1.00
C ILE A 110 -9.26 3.45 -0.89
N PRO A 111 -8.37 2.52 -1.30
CA PRO A 111 -6.93 2.79 -1.32
C PRO A 111 -6.54 3.73 -2.47
N HIS A 112 -7.08 3.49 -3.63
CA HIS A 112 -7.03 4.31 -4.85
C HIS A 112 -8.07 3.78 -5.84
N LEU A 113 -8.51 4.61 -6.76
CA LEU A 113 -9.34 4.21 -7.88
C LEU A 113 -8.50 4.14 -9.15
N PHE A 114 -8.78 3.18 -10.00
CA PHE A 114 -8.03 3.04 -11.25
C PHE A 114 -8.34 4.16 -12.25
N GLY A 115 -9.63 4.51 -12.38
CA GLY A 115 -10.02 5.49 -13.38
C GLY A 115 -9.50 5.10 -14.78
N LYS A 116 -8.94 6.09 -15.49
CA LYS A 116 -8.34 5.87 -16.82
C LYS A 116 -7.00 5.10 -16.78
N THR A 117 -6.32 5.05 -15.63
CA THR A 117 -5.04 4.33 -15.51
C THR A 117 -5.22 2.81 -15.65
N ALA A 118 -6.44 2.29 -15.45
CA ALA A 118 -6.76 0.89 -15.73
C ALA A 118 -6.34 0.45 -17.14
N PHE A 119 -6.46 1.34 -18.15
CA PHE A 119 -6.12 1.04 -19.55
C PHE A 119 -4.60 0.94 -19.81
N ALA A 120 -3.77 1.49 -18.92
CA ALA A 120 -2.33 1.31 -18.97
C ALA A 120 -1.85 0.02 -18.27
N GLU A 121 -2.66 -0.52 -17.35
CA GLU A 121 -2.26 -1.62 -16.46
C GLU A 121 -2.91 -2.96 -16.82
N LEU A 122 -4.07 -2.93 -17.48
CA LEU A 122 -4.90 -4.12 -17.74
C LEU A 122 -5.17 -4.29 -19.24
N PRO A 123 -5.41 -5.52 -19.69
CA PRO A 123 -5.96 -5.75 -21.03
C PRO A 123 -7.25 -4.95 -21.23
N TRP A 124 -7.46 -4.41 -22.46
CA TRP A 124 -8.51 -3.46 -22.75
C TRP A 124 -9.90 -3.83 -22.23
N LEU A 125 -10.32 -5.08 -22.40
CA LEU A 125 -11.63 -5.56 -21.91
C LEU A 125 -11.72 -5.50 -20.36
N MET A 126 -10.67 -5.89 -19.66
CA MET A 126 -10.63 -5.85 -18.21
C MET A 126 -10.57 -4.40 -17.68
N ALA A 127 -9.84 -3.54 -18.38
CA ALA A 127 -9.77 -2.11 -18.07
C ALA A 127 -11.14 -1.45 -18.24
N ALA A 128 -11.83 -1.72 -19.37
CA ALA A 128 -13.17 -1.21 -19.62
C ALA A 128 -14.19 -1.71 -18.58
N TYR A 129 -14.09 -2.99 -18.17
CA TYR A 129 -14.90 -3.57 -17.10
C TYR A 129 -14.66 -2.86 -15.76
N ALA A 130 -13.41 -2.73 -15.32
CA ALA A 130 -13.06 -2.08 -14.05
C ALA A 130 -13.51 -0.60 -14.06
N TYR A 131 -13.20 0.14 -15.14
CA TYR A 131 -13.61 1.53 -15.31
C TYR A 131 -15.13 1.72 -15.31
N GLY A 132 -15.86 0.79 -15.96
CA GLY A 132 -17.32 0.79 -15.99
C GLY A 132 -17.94 0.55 -14.61
N LEU A 133 -17.35 -0.34 -13.81
CA LEU A 133 -17.83 -0.62 -12.45
C LEU A 133 -17.47 0.48 -11.43
N GLU A 134 -16.51 1.33 -11.69
CA GLU A 134 -16.24 2.49 -10.83
C GLU A 134 -17.27 3.62 -11.01
N ARG A 135 -17.92 3.74 -12.17
CA ARG A 135 -18.87 4.81 -12.46
C ARG A 135 -20.08 4.87 -11.51
N PRO A 136 -20.70 3.74 -11.11
CA PRO A 136 -21.85 3.76 -10.21
C PRO A 136 -21.49 4.05 -8.74
N ILE A 137 -20.21 4.11 -8.36
CA ILE A 137 -19.81 4.32 -6.97
C ILE A 137 -20.54 5.51 -6.34
N PRO A 138 -20.56 6.74 -6.93
CA PRO A 138 -21.19 7.88 -6.29
C PRO A 138 -22.69 7.69 -6.02
N SER A 139 -23.40 6.98 -6.89
CA SER A 139 -24.84 6.76 -6.74
C SER A 139 -25.17 5.61 -5.80
N VAL A 140 -24.47 4.48 -5.90
CA VAL A 140 -24.74 3.29 -5.07
C VAL A 140 -24.32 3.52 -3.62
N TYR A 141 -23.20 4.19 -3.41
CA TYR A 141 -22.66 4.46 -2.08
C TYR A 141 -22.95 5.88 -1.58
N ALA A 142 -23.91 6.59 -2.18
CA ALA A 142 -24.24 7.98 -1.87
C ALA A 142 -24.49 8.25 -0.36
N LYS A 143 -24.95 7.25 0.40
CA LYS A 143 -25.24 7.35 1.84
C LYS A 143 -24.10 6.83 2.74
N CYS A 144 -23.03 6.29 2.15
CA CYS A 144 -21.93 5.73 2.90
C CYS A 144 -20.93 6.82 3.35
N LEU A 145 -20.20 6.52 4.41
CA LEU A 145 -18.97 7.22 4.74
C LEU A 145 -17.79 6.55 4.00
N PHE A 146 -16.83 7.37 3.59
CA PHE A 146 -15.66 6.94 2.83
C PHE A 146 -14.38 7.17 3.62
N TRP A 147 -13.57 6.16 3.69
CA TRP A 147 -12.22 6.22 4.21
C TRP A 147 -11.23 6.18 3.05
N ALA A 148 -10.46 7.23 2.88
CA ALA A 148 -9.37 7.34 1.92
C ALA A 148 -8.02 7.13 2.61
N LEU A 149 -7.07 6.44 1.95
CA LEU A 149 -5.72 6.24 2.50
C LEU A 149 -4.81 7.45 2.34
N SER A 150 -5.19 8.42 1.48
CA SER A 150 -4.40 9.61 1.20
C SER A 150 -5.30 10.78 0.80
N LYS A 151 -4.74 11.99 0.85
CA LYS A 151 -5.41 13.20 0.39
C LYS A 151 -5.75 13.11 -1.10
N THR A 152 -4.80 12.61 -1.91
CA THR A 152 -5.02 12.42 -3.35
C THR A 152 -6.20 11.47 -3.62
N THR A 153 -6.30 10.37 -2.86
CA THR A 153 -7.46 9.46 -2.97
C THR A 153 -8.75 10.15 -2.54
N ALA A 154 -8.73 10.93 -1.47
CA ALA A 154 -9.89 11.69 -1.02
C ALA A 154 -10.34 12.71 -2.08
N GLU A 155 -9.41 13.43 -2.70
CA GLU A 155 -9.68 14.36 -3.79
C GLU A 155 -10.31 13.66 -5.01
N ASP A 156 -9.81 12.48 -5.39
CA ASP A 156 -10.41 11.68 -6.48
C ASP A 156 -11.83 11.23 -6.13
N ILE A 157 -12.08 10.76 -4.90
CA ILE A 157 -13.43 10.39 -4.43
C ILE A 157 -14.38 11.60 -4.50
N MET A 158 -13.94 12.76 -4.00
CA MET A 158 -14.74 14.00 -4.02
C MET A 158 -14.99 14.50 -5.45
N SER A 159 -14.00 14.40 -6.34
CA SER A 159 -14.15 14.79 -7.75
C SER A 159 -15.21 13.99 -8.51
N ARG A 160 -15.54 12.79 -7.99
CA ARG A 160 -16.60 11.93 -8.54
C ARG A 160 -17.99 12.25 -7.98
N GLY A 161 -18.12 13.26 -7.11
CA GLY A 161 -19.39 13.75 -6.57
C GLY A 161 -19.74 13.24 -5.18
N ILE A 162 -18.80 12.65 -4.45
CA ILE A 162 -18.98 12.33 -3.03
C ILE A 162 -18.71 13.59 -2.20
N PRO A 163 -19.66 14.04 -1.34
CA PRO A 163 -19.48 15.22 -0.51
C PRO A 163 -18.31 15.08 0.47
N GLN A 164 -17.59 16.18 0.71
CA GLN A 164 -16.39 16.21 1.56
C GLN A 164 -16.67 15.73 2.99
N GLU A 165 -17.82 16.05 3.55
CA GLU A 165 -18.22 15.66 4.92
C GLU A 165 -18.41 14.14 5.07
N ARG A 166 -18.42 13.41 3.97
CA ARG A 166 -18.48 11.93 3.96
C ARG A 166 -17.14 11.27 3.74
N VAL A 167 -16.09 12.03 3.49
CA VAL A 167 -14.75 11.51 3.19
C VAL A 167 -13.81 11.83 4.34
N GLU A 168 -13.20 10.79 4.91
CA GLU A 168 -12.17 10.93 5.93
C GLU A 168 -10.86 10.33 5.46
N ILE A 169 -9.75 11.01 5.75
CA ILE A 169 -8.40 10.53 5.44
C ILE A 169 -7.85 9.87 6.71
N ILE A 170 -7.59 8.56 6.62
CA ILE A 170 -6.92 7.79 7.67
C ILE A 170 -5.73 7.09 7.04
N TYR A 171 -4.54 7.57 7.36
CA TYR A 171 -3.28 7.05 6.81
C TYR A 171 -2.96 5.67 7.37
N PRO A 172 -2.36 4.77 6.56
CA PRO A 172 -1.89 3.47 7.05
C PRO A 172 -0.74 3.62 8.04
N GLY A 173 -0.70 2.70 8.98
CA GLY A 173 0.41 2.58 9.91
C GLY A 173 1.55 1.71 9.39
N PHE A 174 2.59 1.59 10.19
CA PHE A 174 3.65 0.61 10.06
C PHE A 174 3.96 -0.01 11.44
N ASN A 175 4.75 -1.07 11.46
CA ASN A 175 5.12 -1.73 12.72
C ASN A 175 6.33 -1.02 13.36
N GLU A 176 6.07 -0.12 14.32
CA GLU A 176 7.11 0.66 15.02
C GLU A 176 8.10 -0.20 15.79
N ASP A 177 7.66 -1.31 16.35
CA ASP A 177 8.53 -2.21 17.14
C ASP A 177 9.54 -2.94 16.26
N LEU A 178 9.15 -3.27 15.03
CA LEU A 178 10.00 -3.93 14.06
C LEU A 178 10.87 -2.95 13.29
N LEU A 179 10.28 -1.84 12.82
CA LEU A 179 10.95 -0.88 11.93
C LEU A 179 11.42 0.35 12.70
N LYS A 180 12.56 0.24 13.33
CA LYS A 180 13.30 1.33 14.00
C LYS A 180 14.79 1.23 13.70
N PRO A 181 15.54 2.33 13.77
CA PRO A 181 16.99 2.28 13.67
C PRO A 181 17.58 1.32 14.71
N ASP A 182 18.66 0.69 14.36
CA ASP A 182 19.38 -0.20 15.26
C ASP A 182 20.88 0.17 15.19
N PRO A 183 21.46 0.67 16.28
CA PRO A 183 22.86 1.08 16.28
C PRO A 183 23.85 -0.08 16.04
N LEU A 184 23.40 -1.32 16.17
CA LEU A 184 24.21 -2.51 15.88
C LEU A 184 24.22 -2.87 14.40
N VAL A 185 23.28 -2.34 13.60
CA VAL A 185 23.25 -2.53 12.15
C VAL A 185 24.01 -1.39 11.46
N THR A 186 25.20 -1.70 10.99
CA THR A 186 26.00 -0.74 10.23
C THR A 186 25.46 -0.57 8.81
N LYS A 187 25.56 0.65 8.28
CA LYS A 187 25.29 0.89 6.85
C LYS A 187 26.31 0.09 6.01
N THR A 188 25.92 -0.29 4.80
CA THR A 188 26.87 -0.95 3.87
C THR A 188 28.14 -0.13 3.72
N PRO A 189 29.32 -0.77 3.55
CA PRO A 189 30.59 -0.05 3.35
C PRO A 189 30.68 0.63 1.97
N TYR A 190 29.68 0.43 1.13
CA TYR A 190 29.55 0.98 -0.22
C TYR A 190 28.21 1.70 -0.39
N PRO A 191 28.08 2.64 -1.33
CA PRO A 191 26.83 3.31 -1.65
C PRO A 191 25.74 2.30 -2.03
N SER A 192 24.57 2.38 -1.39
CA SER A 192 23.52 1.39 -1.59
C SER A 192 22.13 2.01 -1.70
N LEU A 193 21.35 1.46 -2.63
CA LEU A 193 19.95 1.77 -2.86
C LEU A 193 19.09 0.60 -2.42
N ILE A 194 17.87 0.89 -1.99
CA ILE A 194 16.85 -0.13 -1.68
C ILE A 194 15.51 0.25 -2.28
N TYR A 195 14.92 -0.69 -3.02
CA TYR A 195 13.53 -0.71 -3.39
C TYR A 195 12.82 -1.84 -2.66
N ILE A 196 11.66 -1.57 -2.09
CA ILE A 196 10.79 -2.59 -1.50
C ILE A 196 9.39 -2.45 -2.06
N GLY A 197 8.86 -3.54 -2.64
CA GLY A 197 7.51 -3.56 -3.16
C GLY A 197 7.29 -4.63 -4.23
N ARG A 198 6.05 -4.81 -4.66
CA ARG A 198 5.73 -5.73 -5.75
C ARG A 198 6.37 -5.28 -7.06
N LEU A 199 6.86 -6.22 -7.85
CA LEU A 199 7.44 -5.93 -9.17
C LEU A 199 6.32 -5.89 -10.23
N LYS A 200 5.62 -4.77 -10.29
CA LYS A 200 4.56 -4.46 -11.24
C LYS A 200 5.00 -3.33 -12.16
N ARG A 201 4.49 -3.28 -13.38
CA ARG A 201 4.85 -2.25 -14.36
C ARG A 201 4.65 -0.83 -13.83
N TYR A 202 3.53 -0.55 -13.15
CA TYR A 202 3.25 0.78 -12.58
C TYR A 202 4.19 1.21 -11.45
N LYS A 203 4.94 0.27 -10.85
CA LYS A 203 5.95 0.55 -9.84
C LYS A 203 7.21 1.17 -10.42
N ARG A 204 7.42 1.05 -11.74
CA ARG A 204 8.49 1.69 -12.52
C ARG A 204 9.88 1.47 -11.92
N VAL A 205 10.16 0.24 -11.46
CA VAL A 205 11.49 -0.16 -10.95
C VAL A 205 12.56 -0.04 -12.04
N ASP A 206 12.15 -0.09 -13.32
CA ASP A 206 12.98 0.20 -14.49
C ASP A 206 13.71 1.53 -14.39
N LEU A 207 13.09 2.58 -13.81
CA LEU A 207 13.71 3.89 -13.62
C LEU A 207 14.83 3.85 -12.57
N ILE A 208 14.67 3.02 -11.52
CA ILE A 208 15.69 2.85 -10.48
C ILE A 208 16.92 2.14 -11.09
N ILE A 209 16.70 1.11 -11.90
CA ILE A 209 17.78 0.40 -12.61
C ILE A 209 18.52 1.36 -13.55
N SER A 210 17.81 2.16 -14.34
CA SER A 210 18.42 3.16 -15.24
C SER A 210 19.20 4.24 -14.46
N ALA A 211 18.66 4.72 -13.33
CA ALA A 211 19.36 5.67 -12.48
C ALA A 211 20.62 5.06 -11.84
N THR A 212 20.57 3.78 -11.46
CA THR A 212 21.73 3.05 -10.93
C THR A 212 22.84 2.95 -11.99
N GLU A 213 22.48 2.69 -13.25
CA GLU A 213 23.45 2.69 -14.36
C GLU A 213 24.10 4.06 -14.52
N ALA A 214 23.33 5.13 -14.56
CA ALA A 214 23.85 6.49 -14.69
C ALA A 214 24.78 6.92 -13.56
N LEU A 215 24.64 6.31 -12.37
CA LEU A 215 25.44 6.61 -11.19
C LEU A 215 26.77 5.84 -11.11
N ARG A 216 26.98 4.78 -11.90
CA ARG A 216 28.18 3.92 -11.85
C ARG A 216 29.49 4.68 -12.08
N ALA A 217 29.48 5.66 -12.97
CA ALA A 217 30.68 6.44 -13.24
C ALA A 217 31.14 7.25 -12.01
N GLN A 218 30.19 7.74 -11.21
CA GLN A 218 30.48 8.52 -10.00
C GLN A 218 30.67 7.64 -8.76
N PHE A 219 29.96 6.50 -8.70
CA PHE A 219 29.99 5.56 -7.60
C PHE A 219 30.24 4.14 -8.12
N PRO A 220 31.51 3.76 -8.42
CA PRO A 220 31.82 2.46 -9.02
C PRO A 220 31.35 1.24 -8.22
N ASP A 221 31.32 1.38 -6.88
CA ASP A 221 30.91 0.32 -5.95
C ASP A 221 29.44 0.41 -5.54
N ILE A 222 28.61 1.14 -6.30
CA ILE A 222 27.18 1.25 -5.99
C ILE A 222 26.47 -0.10 -6.08
N HIS A 223 25.57 -0.37 -5.11
CA HIS A 223 24.68 -1.53 -5.12
C HIS A 223 23.22 -1.10 -5.05
N CYS A 224 22.36 -1.86 -5.71
CA CYS A 224 20.91 -1.65 -5.69
C CYS A 224 20.20 -2.95 -5.30
N PHE A 225 19.56 -2.96 -4.13
CA PHE A 225 18.74 -4.06 -3.66
C PHE A 225 17.30 -3.87 -4.13
N ILE A 226 16.73 -4.88 -4.78
CA ILE A 226 15.34 -4.92 -5.23
C ILE A 226 14.64 -6.05 -4.49
N ALA A 227 13.88 -5.70 -3.44
CA ALA A 227 13.15 -6.66 -2.61
C ALA A 227 11.68 -6.71 -2.99
N GLY A 228 11.23 -7.87 -3.43
CA GLY A 228 9.88 -8.16 -3.86
C GLY A 228 9.82 -9.08 -5.06
N THR A 229 8.61 -9.47 -5.43
CA THR A 229 8.31 -10.33 -6.60
C THR A 229 7.16 -9.73 -7.40
N GLY A 230 7.02 -10.15 -8.65
CA GLY A 230 5.90 -9.72 -9.49
C GLY A 230 6.05 -10.17 -10.93
N ASP A 231 5.00 -9.92 -11.71
CA ASP A 231 4.92 -10.31 -13.12
C ASP A 231 5.82 -9.49 -14.06
N HIS A 232 6.37 -8.37 -13.58
CA HIS A 232 7.31 -7.53 -14.32
C HIS A 232 8.78 -7.86 -14.01
N GLU A 233 9.07 -8.88 -13.21
CA GLU A 233 10.44 -9.22 -12.79
C GLU A 233 11.33 -9.65 -13.95
N LYS A 234 10.76 -10.40 -14.91
CA LYS A 234 11.53 -10.89 -16.06
C LYS A 234 12.08 -9.73 -16.87
N GLU A 235 11.25 -8.76 -17.22
CA GLU A 235 11.63 -7.57 -17.99
C GLU A 235 12.68 -6.72 -17.27
N LEU A 236 12.58 -6.62 -15.94
CA LEU A 236 13.57 -5.91 -15.13
C LEU A 236 14.92 -6.63 -15.12
N ARG A 237 14.94 -7.96 -15.05
CA ARG A 237 16.17 -8.75 -15.15
C ARG A 237 16.80 -8.64 -16.55
N ASP A 238 15.98 -8.67 -17.59
CA ASP A 238 16.43 -8.48 -18.97
C ASP A 238 17.07 -7.07 -19.13
N GLN A 239 16.51 -6.03 -18.50
CA GLN A 239 17.09 -4.69 -18.47
C GLN A 239 18.45 -4.67 -17.74
N VAL A 240 18.53 -5.29 -16.56
CA VAL A 240 19.80 -5.38 -15.80
C VAL A 240 20.89 -6.05 -16.63
N ALA A 241 20.59 -7.16 -17.33
CA ALA A 241 21.53 -7.84 -18.19
C ALA A 241 21.96 -6.97 -19.38
N SER A 242 21.02 -6.27 -20.03
CA SER A 242 21.31 -5.40 -21.19
C SER A 242 22.23 -4.22 -20.82
N LEU A 243 22.18 -3.77 -19.55
CA LEU A 243 23.01 -2.67 -19.02
C LEU A 243 24.31 -3.16 -18.34
N GLY A 244 24.53 -4.47 -18.26
CA GLY A 244 25.71 -5.05 -17.60
C GLY A 244 25.74 -4.76 -16.07
N LEU A 245 24.58 -4.85 -15.42
CA LEU A 245 24.38 -4.50 -14.01
C LEU A 245 24.24 -5.71 -13.09
N GLU A 246 24.50 -6.95 -13.57
CA GLU A 246 24.25 -8.19 -12.84
C GLU A 246 25.00 -8.28 -11.52
N LYS A 247 26.14 -7.59 -11.39
CA LYS A 247 26.96 -7.52 -10.17
C LYS A 247 26.60 -6.33 -9.27
N VAL A 248 25.73 -5.43 -9.75
CA VAL A 248 25.34 -4.18 -9.10
C VAL A 248 23.92 -4.23 -8.56
N VAL A 249 23.01 -4.87 -9.31
CA VAL A 249 21.59 -4.97 -8.96
C VAL A 249 21.29 -6.38 -8.45
N GLU A 250 20.87 -6.47 -7.19
CA GLU A 250 20.48 -7.72 -6.52
C GLU A 250 18.96 -7.79 -6.42
N PHE A 251 18.36 -8.81 -7.04
CA PHE A 251 16.96 -9.16 -6.83
C PHE A 251 16.84 -10.09 -5.64
N CYS A 252 16.41 -9.56 -4.50
CA CYS A 252 16.28 -10.29 -3.24
C CYS A 252 15.06 -11.24 -3.18
N GLY A 253 14.17 -11.17 -4.18
CA GLY A 253 12.91 -11.92 -4.16
C GLY A 253 11.97 -11.49 -3.04
N PHE A 254 11.05 -12.37 -2.65
CA PHE A 254 10.23 -12.15 -1.47
C PHE A 254 11.07 -12.26 -0.21
N VAL A 255 11.07 -11.22 0.62
CA VAL A 255 11.86 -11.15 1.85
C VAL A 255 10.97 -11.26 3.09
N SER A 256 11.46 -11.94 4.13
CA SER A 256 10.83 -11.92 5.45
C SER A 256 10.86 -10.54 6.08
N GLU A 257 10.00 -10.24 7.04
CA GLU A 257 10.02 -8.98 7.80
C GLU A 257 11.40 -8.70 8.44
N ALA A 258 12.09 -9.74 8.94
CA ALA A 258 13.43 -9.61 9.48
C ALA A 258 14.45 -9.15 8.41
N ARG A 259 14.41 -9.77 7.23
CA ARG A 259 15.30 -9.38 6.12
C ARG A 259 14.93 -8.02 5.53
N LYS A 260 13.64 -7.69 5.42
CA LYS A 260 13.18 -6.36 5.03
C LYS A 260 13.77 -5.28 5.94
N LYS A 261 13.65 -5.48 7.24
CA LYS A 261 14.19 -4.59 8.26
C LYS A 261 15.71 -4.40 8.13
N GLU A 262 16.44 -5.49 7.95
CA GLU A 262 17.88 -5.45 7.75
C GLU A 262 18.25 -4.64 6.50
N LEU A 263 17.64 -4.94 5.35
CA LEU A 263 17.87 -4.23 4.09
C LEU A 263 17.57 -2.73 4.21
N LEU A 264 16.46 -2.35 4.86
CA LEU A 264 16.12 -0.95 5.08
C LEU A 264 17.14 -0.23 5.97
N ARG A 265 17.63 -0.89 7.02
CA ARG A 265 18.62 -0.33 7.94
C ARG A 265 20.00 -0.19 7.32
N MET A 266 20.45 -1.19 6.57
CA MET A 266 21.80 -1.19 5.99
C MET A 266 21.93 -0.31 4.74
N SER A 267 20.85 -0.06 4.01
CA SER A 267 20.88 0.75 2.78
C SER A 267 21.02 2.24 3.08
N TRP A 268 21.70 2.96 2.18
CA TRP A 268 21.91 4.40 2.32
C TRP A 268 20.69 5.21 1.92
N VAL A 269 20.03 4.83 0.80
CA VAL A 269 18.93 5.58 0.20
C VAL A 269 17.83 4.63 -0.25
N GLY A 270 16.58 4.93 0.10
CA GLY A 270 15.40 4.30 -0.49
C GLY A 270 15.05 4.91 -1.85
N ALA A 271 14.49 4.13 -2.74
CA ALA A 271 13.98 4.61 -4.03
C ALA A 271 12.56 4.07 -4.30
N GLN A 272 11.63 4.97 -4.67
CA GLN A 272 10.24 4.63 -5.00
C GLN A 272 9.78 5.44 -6.21
N THR A 273 9.48 4.75 -7.31
CA THR A 273 9.24 5.39 -8.61
C THR A 273 7.85 5.12 -9.19
N SER A 274 6.92 4.66 -8.36
CA SER A 274 5.56 4.29 -8.79
C SER A 274 4.82 5.44 -9.48
N THR A 275 4.04 5.11 -10.51
CA THR A 275 3.12 6.05 -11.18
C THR A 275 2.01 6.50 -10.23
N ILE A 276 1.54 5.61 -9.37
CA ILE A 276 0.48 5.85 -8.38
C ILE A 276 0.65 4.91 -7.19
N GLU A 277 0.39 5.42 -6.01
CA GLU A 277 0.29 4.68 -4.75
C GLU A 277 -0.96 5.11 -3.98
N GLY A 278 -1.48 4.22 -3.14
CA GLY A 278 -2.45 4.62 -2.13
C GLY A 278 -1.85 5.54 -1.08
N TRP A 279 -0.61 5.21 -0.63
CA TRP A 279 0.11 6.00 0.38
C TRP A 279 1.64 5.98 0.23
N GLY A 280 2.23 4.88 -0.23
CA GLY A 280 3.68 4.72 -0.27
C GLY A 280 4.27 4.17 1.05
N LEU A 281 3.72 3.05 1.53
CA LEU A 281 4.20 2.37 2.75
C LEU A 281 5.71 2.15 2.75
N GLY A 282 6.32 1.76 1.62
CA GLY A 282 7.77 1.57 1.52
C GLY A 282 8.60 2.82 1.83
N VAL A 283 8.06 4.03 1.58
CA VAL A 283 8.71 5.29 1.98
C VAL A 283 8.69 5.44 3.50
N ILE A 284 7.54 5.18 4.12
CA ILE A 284 7.38 5.30 5.58
C ILE A 284 8.21 4.25 6.30
N GLU A 285 8.24 3.00 5.80
CA GLU A 285 9.07 1.92 6.35
C GLU A 285 10.57 2.23 6.26
N ALA A 286 11.04 2.78 5.14
CA ALA A 286 12.41 3.23 4.99
C ALA A 286 12.74 4.37 5.96
N GLY A 287 11.86 5.38 6.03
CA GLY A 287 11.97 6.48 6.98
C GLY A 287 12.00 6.00 8.42
N ALA A 288 11.14 5.05 8.78
CA ALA A 288 11.11 4.43 10.11
C ALA A 288 12.46 3.82 10.52
N CYS A 289 13.22 3.29 9.56
CA CYS A 289 14.59 2.79 9.74
C CYS A 289 15.67 3.88 9.63
N GLY A 290 15.31 5.15 9.46
CA GLY A 290 16.24 6.26 9.28
C GLY A 290 16.86 6.33 7.89
N THR A 291 16.27 5.71 6.89
CA THR A 291 16.74 5.69 5.50
C THR A 291 15.88 6.64 4.66
N PRO A 292 16.42 7.80 4.24
CA PRO A 292 15.67 8.76 3.43
C PRO A 292 15.40 8.20 2.04
N THR A 293 14.30 8.61 1.41
CA THR A 293 13.86 8.07 0.13
C THR A 293 13.84 9.15 -0.96
N VAL A 294 14.35 8.82 -2.15
CA VAL A 294 14.06 9.57 -3.38
C VAL A 294 12.84 8.93 -4.04
N ALA A 295 11.82 9.73 -4.33
CA ALA A 295 10.57 9.22 -4.89
C ALA A 295 10.08 10.06 -6.07
N SER A 296 9.32 9.42 -6.96
CA SER A 296 8.59 10.14 -8.01
C SER A 296 7.54 11.08 -7.37
N ASP A 297 7.42 12.29 -7.90
CA ASP A 297 6.31 13.20 -7.58
C ASP A 297 5.03 12.68 -8.23
N SER A 298 4.41 11.71 -7.58
CA SER A 298 3.21 11.02 -8.03
C SER A 298 2.19 10.86 -6.89
N PRO A 299 0.92 10.59 -7.22
CA PRO A 299 -0.12 10.36 -6.21
C PRO A 299 0.29 9.33 -5.16
N GLY A 300 0.05 9.65 -3.89
CA GLY A 300 0.44 8.85 -2.72
C GLY A 300 1.90 9.05 -2.30
N LEU A 301 2.88 8.99 -3.21
CA LEU A 301 4.29 9.23 -2.88
C LEU A 301 4.54 10.69 -2.48
N ARG A 302 3.91 11.63 -3.15
CA ARG A 302 3.96 13.09 -2.85
C ARG A 302 3.50 13.43 -1.44
N GLU A 303 2.71 12.58 -0.81
CA GLU A 303 2.22 12.78 0.55
C GLU A 303 3.07 12.06 1.60
N SER A 304 3.62 10.90 1.26
CA SER A 304 4.49 10.12 2.15
C SER A 304 5.88 10.74 2.28
N VAL A 305 6.34 11.48 1.27
CA VAL A 305 7.59 12.25 1.28
C VAL A 305 7.29 13.73 1.56
N ARG A 306 7.93 14.32 2.55
CA ARG A 306 8.06 15.77 2.70
C ARG A 306 9.30 16.22 1.93
N ASP A 307 9.08 16.77 0.74
CA ASP A 307 10.18 17.14 -0.16
C ASP A 307 11.22 18.05 0.49
N GLY A 308 12.50 17.71 0.29
CA GLY A 308 13.65 18.39 0.89
C GLY A 308 13.81 18.20 2.39
N GLN A 309 12.86 17.56 3.08
CA GLN A 309 12.88 17.35 4.54
C GLN A 309 13.08 15.87 4.91
N THR A 310 12.20 14.98 4.44
CA THR A 310 12.22 13.55 4.78
C THR A 310 12.67 12.66 3.61
N GLY A 311 12.81 13.26 2.43
CA GLY A 311 13.19 12.66 1.17
C GLY A 311 13.24 13.70 0.09
N ILE A 312 13.44 13.28 -1.16
CA ILE A 312 13.45 14.16 -2.32
C ILE A 312 12.41 13.66 -3.33
N LEU A 313 11.54 14.56 -3.78
CA LEU A 313 10.61 14.30 -4.88
C LEU A 313 11.24 14.72 -6.21
N VAL A 314 11.07 13.87 -7.22
CA VAL A 314 11.55 14.14 -8.59
C VAL A 314 10.41 13.97 -9.58
N PRO A 315 10.42 14.67 -10.74
CA PRO A 315 9.40 14.49 -11.75
C PRO A 315 9.29 13.01 -12.15
N HIS A 316 8.06 12.49 -12.23
CA HIS A 316 7.84 11.10 -12.59
C HIS A 316 8.37 10.78 -14.00
N GLY A 317 9.16 9.71 -14.11
CA GLY A 317 9.76 9.28 -15.37
C GLY A 317 11.11 9.94 -15.72
N ASP A 318 11.52 10.95 -14.96
CA ASP A 318 12.79 11.65 -15.19
C ASP A 318 13.95 10.91 -14.49
N VAL A 319 14.66 10.09 -15.27
CA VAL A 319 15.81 9.28 -14.78
C VAL A 319 16.98 10.18 -14.39
N GLU A 320 17.22 11.30 -15.10
CA GLU A 320 18.31 12.21 -14.79
C GLU A 320 18.10 12.93 -13.46
N ALA A 321 16.88 13.46 -13.23
CA ALA A 321 16.51 14.05 -11.95
C ALA A 321 16.58 13.02 -10.80
N LEU A 322 16.15 11.78 -11.04
CA LEU A 322 16.24 10.68 -10.07
C LEU A 322 17.71 10.38 -9.71
N ALA A 323 18.57 10.21 -10.71
CA ALA A 323 20.00 9.95 -10.50
C ALA A 323 20.67 11.12 -9.76
N LYS A 324 20.38 12.37 -10.15
CA LYS A 324 20.93 13.58 -9.48
C LYS A 324 20.51 13.67 -8.01
N ALA A 325 19.24 13.39 -7.70
CA ALA A 325 18.74 13.40 -6.32
C ALA A 325 19.39 12.29 -5.48
N ILE A 326 19.52 11.08 -6.04
CA ILE A 326 20.21 9.96 -5.40
C ILE A 326 21.70 10.31 -5.17
N SER A 327 22.40 10.80 -6.20
CA SER A 327 23.80 11.22 -6.11
C SER A 327 24.06 12.20 -4.96
N ARG A 328 23.16 13.19 -4.79
CA ARG A 328 23.26 14.15 -3.68
C ARG A 328 23.21 13.49 -2.32
N LEU A 329 22.32 12.52 -2.13
CA LEU A 329 22.21 11.77 -0.87
C LEU A 329 23.41 10.81 -0.66
N LEU A 330 23.95 10.23 -1.73
CA LEU A 330 25.11 9.34 -1.64
C LEU A 330 26.39 10.13 -1.29
N ALA A 331 26.57 11.30 -1.89
CA ALA A 331 27.79 12.10 -1.72
C ALA A 331 27.85 12.84 -0.37
N ASP A 332 26.72 13.29 0.17
CA ASP A 332 26.67 14.09 1.39
C ASP A 332 26.09 13.29 2.57
N THR A 333 27.00 12.75 3.38
CA THR A 333 26.65 11.95 4.58
C THR A 333 25.90 12.78 5.63
N GLY A 334 26.26 14.06 5.81
CA GLY A 334 25.58 14.96 6.76
C GLY A 334 24.13 15.25 6.34
N PHE A 335 23.96 15.60 5.07
CA PHE A 335 22.63 15.85 4.50
C PHE A 335 21.75 14.59 4.53
N ARG A 336 22.28 13.44 4.11
CA ARG A 336 21.60 12.15 4.19
C ARG A 336 21.19 11.81 5.63
N GLY A 337 22.12 11.98 6.60
CA GLY A 337 21.84 11.68 8.02
C GLY A 337 20.74 12.56 8.59
N LYS A 338 20.78 13.88 8.33
CA LYS A 338 19.72 14.81 8.76
C LYS A 338 18.37 14.44 8.15
N MET A 339 18.35 14.14 6.86
CA MET A 339 17.11 13.75 6.17
C MET A 339 16.57 12.41 6.71
N GLY A 340 17.43 11.45 7.03
CA GLY A 340 17.05 10.19 7.66
C GLY A 340 16.44 10.37 9.05
N THR A 341 17.00 11.28 9.88
CA THR A 341 16.41 11.64 11.18
C THR A 341 15.01 12.24 11.01
N ASN A 342 14.86 13.20 10.11
CA ASN A 342 13.55 13.80 9.82
C ASN A 342 12.55 12.77 9.28
N ALA A 343 13.01 11.85 8.41
CA ALA A 343 12.17 10.78 7.88
C ALA A 343 11.69 9.84 9.00
N ARG A 344 12.55 9.56 9.99
CA ARG A 344 12.18 8.80 11.18
C ARG A 344 11.10 9.50 11.99
N GLU A 345 11.29 10.78 12.32
CA GLU A 345 10.30 11.56 13.06
C GLU A 345 8.95 11.65 12.31
N TRP A 346 9.01 11.76 11.00
CA TRP A 346 7.81 11.74 10.17
C TRP A 346 7.09 10.40 10.23
N ALA A 347 7.82 9.29 10.11
CA ALA A 347 7.26 7.95 10.14
C ALA A 347 6.55 7.65 11.46
N THR A 348 7.08 8.08 12.62
CA THR A 348 6.47 7.81 13.95
C THR A 348 5.07 8.38 14.13
N ARG A 349 4.60 9.20 13.20
CA ARG A 349 3.21 9.73 13.21
C ARG A 349 2.18 8.72 12.67
N PHE A 350 2.64 7.59 12.11
CA PHE A 350 1.79 6.62 11.42
C PHE A 350 1.92 5.25 12.07
N SER A 351 1.23 5.02 13.19
CA SER A 351 1.17 3.71 13.84
C SER A 351 -0.07 2.92 13.42
N TRP A 352 0.02 1.59 13.46
CA TRP A 352 -1.15 0.72 13.28
C TRP A 352 -2.20 0.97 14.35
N GLU A 353 -1.79 1.27 15.56
CA GLU A 353 -2.70 1.54 16.66
C GLU A 353 -3.53 2.80 16.42
N GLU A 354 -2.89 3.91 16.04
CA GLU A 354 -3.58 5.16 15.71
C GLU A 354 -4.53 4.99 14.53
N MET A 355 -4.08 4.28 13.47
CA MET A 355 -4.93 3.94 12.33
C MET A 355 -6.16 3.15 12.78
N ALA A 356 -5.97 2.12 13.62
CA ALA A 356 -7.05 1.28 14.13
C ALA A 356 -8.03 2.08 15.00
N HIS A 357 -7.54 2.97 15.85
CA HIS A 357 -8.39 3.88 16.65
C HIS A 357 -9.24 4.79 15.78
N ARG A 358 -8.62 5.50 14.85
CA ARG A 358 -9.34 6.41 13.96
C ARG A 358 -10.36 5.69 13.08
N SER A 359 -9.98 4.53 12.56
CA SER A 359 -10.89 3.73 11.73
C SER A 359 -12.04 3.12 12.55
N LEU A 360 -11.82 2.78 13.83
CA LEU A 360 -12.91 2.35 14.70
C LEU A 360 -13.90 3.49 14.97
N GLN A 361 -13.43 4.70 15.29
CA GLN A 361 -14.27 5.89 15.44
C GLN A 361 -15.05 6.21 14.15
N PHE A 362 -14.41 6.07 12.99
CA PHE A 362 -15.06 6.20 11.70
C PHE A 362 -16.21 5.19 11.53
N LEU A 363 -15.99 3.92 11.91
CA LEU A 363 -17.01 2.88 11.86
C LEU A 363 -18.14 3.11 12.88
N GLU A 364 -17.84 3.66 14.05
CA GLU A 364 -18.84 4.05 15.06
C GLU A 364 -19.77 5.13 14.52
N ARG A 365 -19.22 6.15 13.84
CA ARG A 365 -20.04 7.17 13.15
C ARG A 365 -20.90 6.55 12.04
N ALA A 366 -20.33 5.66 11.25
CA ALA A 366 -21.09 4.96 10.21
C ALA A 366 -22.24 4.12 10.78
N ALA A 367 -22.01 3.50 11.95
CA ALA A 367 -23.02 2.71 12.67
C ALA A 367 -24.07 3.57 13.42
N GLY A 368 -23.91 4.91 13.45
CA GLY A 368 -24.78 5.80 14.25
C GLY A 368 -24.60 5.62 15.77
N LYS A 369 -23.44 5.14 16.21
CA LYS A 369 -23.08 4.88 17.62
C LYS A 369 -22.11 5.91 18.21
N SER A 370 -21.75 6.93 17.44
CA SER A 370 -20.92 8.04 17.93
C SER A 370 -21.69 8.81 19.00
N LYS A 371 -21.06 9.00 20.20
CA LYS A 371 -21.57 9.85 21.27
C LYS A 371 -21.34 11.32 20.95
#